data_a013277516cf41a578e670e3a50a6352
#
_entry.id   a013277516cf41a578e670e3a50a6352
#
_cell.length_a   1.000
_cell.length_b   1.000
_cell.length_c   1.000
_cell.angle_alpha   90.00
_cell.angle_beta   90.00
_cell.angle_gamma   90.00
#
_symmetry.space_group_name_H-M   'P 1'
#
loop_
_entity.id
_entity.type
_entity.pdbx_description
1 polymer ?
#
loop_
_entity_poly.entity_id
_entity_poly.type
_entity_poly.pdbx_seq_one_letter_code
_entity_poly.pdbx_strand_id
1 'polypeptide(L)'
;GTLQVDLNLPGRLGATYIGEDGNKKIPVMLHRALFGSLERFTGILIEHYAGHLPFWLSPLQAVVATITSDTDDYAYEVQKTLVSKGIRAEIDTRNEKIGYKIREHSNSKVPAIIAVGKKEAQDKTVSVRRIGSSETKTFKLEDIVTSLSKEAKSPIG
;
A
#
# COMPACT_ATOMS: atom_id res chain seq x y z
N GLY A 1 21.48 -8.06 -7.73
CA GLY A 1 21.22 -9.49 -7.58
C GLY A 1 22.49 -10.32 -7.51
N THR A 2 22.45 -11.49 -6.88
CA THR A 2 23.57 -12.44 -6.82
C THR A 2 23.13 -13.80 -7.33
N LEU A 3 24.08 -14.55 -7.88
CA LEU A 3 23.93 -15.95 -8.24
C LEU A 3 25.10 -16.71 -7.60
N GLN A 4 24.80 -17.71 -6.79
CA GLN A 4 25.79 -18.53 -6.09
C GLN A 4 25.60 -20.00 -6.48
N VAL A 5 26.69 -20.67 -6.83
CA VAL A 5 26.70 -22.09 -7.17
C VAL A 5 27.01 -22.90 -5.92
N ASP A 6 26.16 -23.89 -5.62
CA ASP A 6 26.34 -24.80 -4.50
C ASP A 6 26.40 -26.25 -5.00
N LEU A 7 27.51 -26.88 -4.74
CA LEU A 7 27.81 -28.25 -5.14
C LEU A 7 27.60 -29.26 -3.99
N ASN A 8 27.37 -28.76 -2.77
CA ASN A 8 27.35 -29.60 -1.57
C ASN A 8 25.93 -29.83 -1.02
N LEU A 9 25.11 -28.76 -0.96
CA LEU A 9 23.78 -28.82 -0.34
C LEU A 9 22.84 -29.83 -0.99
N PRO A 10 22.78 -29.98 -2.33
CA PRO A 10 21.93 -30.98 -2.96
C PRO A 10 22.23 -32.40 -2.50
N GLY A 11 23.52 -32.77 -2.40
CA GLY A 11 23.93 -34.10 -1.92
C GLY A 11 23.53 -34.33 -0.46
N ARG A 12 23.68 -33.31 0.41
CA ARG A 12 23.26 -33.35 1.82
C ARG A 12 21.75 -33.47 2.01
N LEU A 13 20.97 -32.92 1.08
CA LEU A 13 19.52 -33.01 1.05
C LEU A 13 19.00 -34.29 0.33
N GLY A 14 19.89 -35.12 -0.20
CA GLY A 14 19.52 -36.34 -0.94
C GLY A 14 18.88 -36.04 -2.30
N ALA A 15 19.04 -34.85 -2.85
CA ALA A 15 18.53 -34.49 -4.16
C ALA A 15 19.28 -35.23 -5.25
N THR A 16 18.54 -35.91 -6.16
CA THR A 16 19.14 -36.64 -7.29
C THR A 16 18.29 -36.45 -8.55
N TYR A 17 18.94 -36.59 -9.71
CA TYR A 17 18.26 -36.70 -11.01
C TYR A 17 18.82 -37.87 -11.81
N ILE A 18 18.12 -38.31 -12.84
CA ILE A 18 18.61 -39.35 -13.75
C ILE A 18 19.35 -38.66 -14.90
N GLY A 19 20.63 -38.94 -15.01
CA GLY A 19 21.45 -38.46 -16.12
C GLY A 19 21.18 -39.17 -17.45
N GLU A 20 21.76 -38.68 -18.52
CA GLU A 20 21.64 -39.26 -19.88
C GLU A 20 22.13 -40.72 -19.94
N ASP A 21 23.07 -41.08 -19.07
CA ASP A 21 23.60 -42.44 -18.91
C ASP A 21 22.70 -43.39 -18.07
N GLY A 22 21.50 -42.93 -17.68
CA GLY A 22 20.54 -43.68 -16.85
C GLY A 22 20.90 -43.75 -15.35
N ASN A 23 22.00 -43.17 -14.93
CA ASN A 23 22.47 -43.24 -13.54
C ASN A 23 21.94 -42.05 -12.73
N LYS A 24 21.79 -42.25 -11.39
CA LYS A 24 21.46 -41.17 -10.45
C LYS A 24 22.66 -40.25 -10.28
N LYS A 25 22.44 -38.97 -10.46
CA LYS A 25 23.43 -37.90 -10.26
C LYS A 25 22.93 -36.85 -9.28
N ILE A 26 23.86 -36.20 -8.59
CA ILE A 26 23.54 -35.06 -7.71
C ILE A 26 23.47 -33.80 -8.56
N PRO A 27 22.38 -33.02 -8.50
CA PRO A 27 22.27 -31.75 -9.24
C PRO A 27 23.19 -30.68 -8.67
N VAL A 28 23.51 -29.69 -9.49
CA VAL A 28 24.08 -28.43 -9.04
C VAL A 28 22.94 -27.49 -8.62
N MET A 29 23.07 -26.87 -7.46
CA MET A 29 22.09 -25.89 -6.99
C MET A 29 22.58 -24.48 -7.29
N LEU A 30 21.68 -23.65 -7.77
CA LEU A 30 21.91 -22.24 -8.01
C LEU A 30 21.06 -21.41 -7.05
N HIS A 31 21.71 -20.73 -6.11
CA HIS A 31 21.04 -19.78 -5.21
C HIS A 31 21.01 -18.41 -5.86
N ARG A 32 19.81 -17.86 -6.05
CA ARG A 32 19.65 -16.52 -6.62
C ARG A 32 18.95 -15.60 -5.62
N ALA A 33 19.57 -14.49 -5.28
CA ALA A 33 18.97 -13.40 -4.55
C ALA A 33 18.82 -12.19 -5.48
N LEU A 34 17.61 -11.59 -5.49
CA LEU A 34 17.30 -10.42 -6.34
C LEU A 34 17.49 -9.11 -5.56
N PHE A 35 17.09 -9.07 -4.31
CA PHE A 35 17.05 -7.83 -3.49
C PHE A 35 17.93 -7.91 -2.22
N GLY A 36 18.73 -8.95 -2.06
CA GLY A 36 19.43 -9.23 -0.81
C GLY A 36 18.45 -9.70 0.27
N SER A 37 18.24 -8.91 1.33
CA SER A 37 17.16 -9.14 2.30
C SER A 37 15.98 -8.20 2.06
N LEU A 38 14.76 -8.66 2.36
CA LEU A 38 13.55 -7.83 2.24
C LEU A 38 13.61 -6.62 3.17
N GLU A 39 14.16 -6.78 4.37
CA GLU A 39 14.32 -5.71 5.36
C GLU A 39 15.23 -4.61 4.86
N ARG A 40 16.39 -4.96 4.30
CA ARG A 40 17.34 -4.00 3.72
C ARG A 40 16.72 -3.30 2.52
N PHE A 41 16.05 -4.04 1.65
CA PHE A 41 15.39 -3.47 0.49
C PHE A 41 14.27 -2.51 0.89
N THR A 42 13.45 -2.86 1.90
CA THR A 42 12.42 -1.99 2.44
C THR A 42 13.02 -0.71 3.03
N GLY A 43 14.13 -0.83 3.79
CA GLY A 43 14.86 0.33 4.31
C GLY A 43 15.33 1.28 3.21
N ILE A 44 15.90 0.74 2.12
CA ILE A 44 16.34 1.52 0.94
C ILE A 44 15.15 2.22 0.27
N LEU A 45 13.99 1.55 0.16
CA LEU A 45 12.79 2.16 -0.41
C LEU A 45 12.28 3.34 0.44
N ILE A 46 12.22 3.15 1.77
CA ILE A 46 11.79 4.22 2.69
C ILE A 46 12.74 5.43 2.59
N GLU A 47 14.05 5.17 2.54
CA GLU A 47 15.07 6.22 2.40
C GLU A 47 14.94 6.94 1.04
N HIS A 48 14.84 6.17 -0.06
CA HIS A 48 14.73 6.70 -1.42
C HIS A 48 13.52 7.61 -1.59
N TYR A 49 12.37 7.22 -1.05
CA TYR A 49 11.14 7.99 -1.14
C TYR A 49 10.95 8.98 0.03
N ALA A 50 11.91 9.08 0.96
CA ALA A 50 11.77 9.87 2.19
C ALA A 50 10.44 9.59 2.93
N GLY A 51 9.99 8.34 2.93
CA GLY A 51 8.73 7.89 3.47
C GLY A 51 7.48 8.19 2.62
N HIS A 52 7.60 8.93 1.52
CA HIS A 52 6.49 9.24 0.60
C HIS A 52 6.36 8.16 -0.48
N LEU A 53 6.05 6.95 -0.06
CA LEU A 53 5.92 5.82 -0.97
C LEU A 53 4.87 6.09 -2.07
N PRO A 54 5.06 5.55 -3.28
CA PRO A 54 4.02 5.55 -4.31
C PRO A 54 2.71 4.96 -3.78
N PHE A 55 1.57 5.46 -4.25
CA PHE A 55 0.25 5.09 -3.72
C PHE A 55 0.02 3.57 -3.69
N TRP A 56 0.36 2.85 -4.77
CA TRP A 56 0.22 1.40 -4.85
C TRP A 56 1.09 0.63 -3.84
N LEU A 57 2.23 1.20 -3.43
CA LEU A 57 3.18 0.57 -2.50
C LEU A 57 2.92 0.96 -1.04
N SER A 58 2.17 2.02 -0.77
CA SER A 58 1.89 2.50 0.58
C SER A 58 1.10 1.48 1.40
N PRO A 59 1.53 1.09 2.62
CA PRO A 59 0.81 0.15 3.48
C PRO A 59 -0.61 0.60 3.79
N LEU A 60 -0.78 1.88 4.12
CA LEU A 60 -2.06 2.57 4.26
C LEU A 60 -2.16 3.61 3.15
N GLN A 61 -3.17 3.49 2.29
CA GLN A 61 -3.32 4.31 1.09
C GLN A 61 -4.23 5.52 1.30
N ALA A 62 -5.25 5.35 2.12
CA ALA A 62 -6.20 6.42 2.42
C ALA A 62 -6.68 6.36 3.87
N VAL A 63 -6.99 7.53 4.44
CA VAL A 63 -7.73 7.63 5.70
C VAL A 63 -8.96 8.49 5.47
N VAL A 64 -10.12 8.00 5.90
CA VAL A 64 -11.37 8.75 5.90
C VAL A 64 -11.55 9.36 7.28
N ALA A 65 -11.51 10.68 7.39
CA ALA A 65 -11.59 11.40 8.65
C ALA A 65 -12.90 12.21 8.73
N THR A 66 -13.67 12.00 9.80
CA THR A 66 -14.90 12.77 10.05
C THR A 66 -14.58 14.13 10.67
N ILE A 67 -15.35 15.15 10.27
CA ILE A 67 -15.29 16.48 10.88
C ILE A 67 -16.14 16.51 12.16
N THR A 68 -17.31 15.87 12.13
CA THR A 68 -18.25 15.72 13.24
C THR A 68 -18.80 14.31 13.27
N SER A 69 -19.19 13.81 14.44
CA SER A 69 -19.70 12.45 14.61
C SER A 69 -21.01 12.14 13.86
N ASP A 70 -21.81 13.16 13.56
CA ASP A 70 -23.06 13.02 12.76
C ASP A 70 -22.77 12.51 11.33
N THR A 71 -21.52 12.49 10.90
CA THR A 71 -21.11 12.03 9.55
C THR A 71 -20.40 10.70 9.56
N ASP A 72 -20.36 10.03 10.70
CA ASP A 72 -19.63 8.75 10.83
C ASP A 72 -20.22 7.67 9.91
N ASP A 73 -21.55 7.58 9.79
CA ASP A 73 -22.21 6.61 8.90
C ASP A 73 -21.75 6.78 7.44
N TYR A 74 -21.69 8.03 6.97
CA TYR A 74 -21.21 8.32 5.61
C TYR A 74 -19.70 8.02 5.47
N ALA A 75 -18.91 8.29 6.49
CA ALA A 75 -17.49 7.95 6.48
C ALA A 75 -17.26 6.43 6.39
N TYR A 76 -18.08 5.62 7.08
CA TYR A 76 -18.07 4.16 6.95
C TYR A 76 -18.46 3.71 5.53
N GLU A 77 -19.49 4.33 4.92
CA GLU A 77 -19.89 4.07 3.53
C GLU A 77 -18.71 4.33 2.57
N VAL A 78 -18.03 5.48 2.72
CA VAL A 78 -16.86 5.85 1.92
C VAL A 78 -15.73 4.86 2.10
N GLN A 79 -15.36 4.54 3.35
CA GLN A 79 -14.28 3.60 3.65
C GLN A 79 -14.58 2.20 3.08
N LYS A 80 -15.80 1.70 3.27
CA LYS A 80 -16.24 0.40 2.74
C LYS A 80 -16.17 0.37 1.21
N THR A 81 -16.55 1.47 0.55
CA THR A 81 -16.47 1.61 -0.91
C THR A 81 -15.02 1.54 -1.39
N LEU A 82 -14.09 2.25 -0.74
CA LEU A 82 -12.66 2.20 -1.04
C LEU A 82 -12.09 0.78 -0.89
N VAL A 83 -12.37 0.14 0.25
CA VAL A 83 -11.90 -1.23 0.53
C VAL A 83 -12.45 -2.24 -0.47
N SER A 84 -13.71 -2.12 -0.88
CA SER A 84 -14.32 -2.99 -1.90
C SER A 84 -13.65 -2.91 -3.26
N LYS A 85 -12.93 -1.81 -3.53
CA LYS A 85 -12.13 -1.60 -4.75
C LYS A 85 -10.65 -1.92 -4.57
N GLY A 86 -10.28 -2.58 -3.47
CA GLY A 86 -8.92 -3.01 -3.19
C GLY A 86 -8.00 -1.92 -2.65
N ILE A 87 -8.53 -0.78 -2.21
CA ILE A 87 -7.76 0.30 -1.61
C ILE A 87 -7.62 0.03 -0.10
N ARG A 88 -6.40 0.07 0.42
CA ARG A 88 -6.12 -0.06 1.86
C ARG A 88 -6.50 1.25 2.55
N ALA A 89 -7.71 1.31 3.09
CA ALA A 89 -8.28 2.50 3.70
C ALA A 89 -8.73 2.24 5.13
N GLU A 90 -8.37 3.16 6.03
CA GLU A 90 -8.82 3.21 7.42
C GLU A 90 -9.76 4.38 7.64
N ILE A 91 -10.43 4.39 8.81
CA ILE A 91 -11.35 5.45 9.21
C ILE A 91 -10.90 6.07 10.53
N ASP A 92 -11.02 7.40 10.63
CA ASP A 92 -10.73 8.17 11.84
C ASP A 92 -11.98 8.94 12.28
N THR A 93 -12.76 8.32 13.19
CA THR A 93 -13.95 8.91 13.80
C THR A 93 -13.69 9.49 15.19
N ARG A 94 -12.41 9.64 15.60
CA ARG A 94 -12.05 10.20 16.90
C ARG A 94 -12.64 11.60 17.05
N ASN A 95 -13.06 11.93 18.27
CA ASN A 95 -13.59 13.26 18.57
C ASN A 95 -12.45 14.30 18.72
N GLU A 96 -11.76 14.55 17.59
CA GLU A 96 -10.64 15.46 17.48
C GLU A 96 -10.87 16.47 16.35
N LYS A 97 -10.27 17.65 16.44
CA LYS A 97 -10.33 18.66 15.38
C LYS A 97 -9.77 18.10 14.08
N ILE A 98 -10.48 18.33 12.97
CA ILE A 98 -10.05 17.84 11.65
C ILE A 98 -8.62 18.27 11.28
N GLY A 99 -8.20 19.47 11.66
CA GLY A 99 -6.82 19.93 11.45
C GLY A 99 -5.77 19.10 12.18
N TYR A 100 -6.10 18.57 13.38
CA TYR A 100 -5.24 17.66 14.12
C TYR A 100 -5.13 16.30 13.41
N LYS A 101 -6.27 15.70 13.04
CA LYS A 101 -6.32 14.43 12.29
C LYS A 101 -5.52 14.52 11.00
N ILE A 102 -5.70 15.58 10.21
CA ILE A 102 -4.95 15.82 8.97
C ILE A 102 -3.45 15.89 9.24
N ARG A 103 -3.02 16.62 10.29
CA ARG A 103 -1.59 16.73 10.64
C ARG A 103 -1.01 15.38 11.01
N GLU A 104 -1.71 14.61 11.86
CA GLU A 104 -1.26 13.30 12.32
C GLU A 104 -1.08 12.33 11.14
N HIS A 105 -2.10 12.19 10.28
CA HIS A 105 -2.04 11.32 9.12
C HIS A 105 -1.03 11.80 8.07
N SER A 106 -0.82 13.11 7.93
CA SER A 106 0.24 13.67 7.08
C SER A 106 1.64 13.34 7.61
N ASN A 107 1.85 13.41 8.93
CA ASN A 107 3.11 12.99 9.57
C ASN A 107 3.37 11.50 9.39
N SER A 108 2.32 10.68 9.45
CA SER A 108 2.35 9.24 9.18
C SER A 108 2.48 8.90 7.69
N LYS A 109 2.66 9.91 6.83
CA LYS A 109 2.88 9.75 5.38
C LYS A 109 1.74 9.05 4.64
N VAL A 110 0.49 9.20 5.11
CA VAL A 110 -0.69 8.66 4.41
C VAL A 110 -0.88 9.43 3.10
N PRO A 111 -0.90 8.76 1.93
CA PRO A 111 -0.94 9.43 0.62
C PRO A 111 -2.21 10.23 0.35
N ALA A 112 -3.37 9.77 0.84
CA ALA A 112 -4.66 10.43 0.66
C ALA A 112 -5.41 10.55 1.99
N ILE A 113 -5.76 11.78 2.37
CA ILE A 113 -6.60 12.05 3.54
C ILE A 113 -7.93 12.56 2.99
N ILE A 114 -9.01 11.87 3.32
CA ILE A 114 -10.37 12.10 2.83
C ILE A 114 -11.18 12.65 4.00
N ALA A 115 -11.49 13.94 3.98
CA ALA A 115 -12.32 14.57 4.99
C ALA A 115 -13.80 14.53 4.58
N VAL A 116 -14.65 14.18 5.51
CA VAL A 116 -16.10 14.15 5.33
C VAL A 116 -16.80 14.95 6.44
N GLY A 117 -17.65 15.87 6.03
CA GLY A 117 -18.50 16.69 6.88
C GLY A 117 -19.95 16.64 6.40
N LYS A 118 -20.82 17.44 7.02
CA LYS A 118 -22.26 17.47 6.71
C LYS A 118 -22.54 17.76 5.24
N LYS A 119 -21.80 18.71 4.65
CA LYS A 119 -21.96 19.07 3.24
C LYS A 119 -21.59 17.90 2.33
N GLU A 120 -20.42 17.29 2.58
CA GLU A 120 -19.97 16.15 1.81
C GLU A 120 -20.95 14.98 1.90
N ALA A 121 -21.51 14.72 3.09
CA ALA A 121 -22.49 13.66 3.28
C ALA A 121 -23.80 13.92 2.52
N GLN A 122 -24.28 15.18 2.49
CA GLN A 122 -25.49 15.58 1.76
C GLN A 122 -25.29 15.49 0.24
N ASP A 123 -24.15 15.98 -0.26
CA ASP A 123 -23.87 16.09 -1.69
C ASP A 123 -23.25 14.80 -2.27
N LYS A 124 -23.03 13.76 -1.44
CA LYS A 124 -22.32 12.52 -1.81
C LYS A 124 -20.94 12.79 -2.43
N THR A 125 -20.25 13.75 -1.85
CA THR A 125 -18.90 14.17 -2.22
C THR A 125 -17.91 13.86 -1.10
N VAL A 126 -16.62 14.04 -1.37
CA VAL A 126 -15.54 13.92 -0.39
C VAL A 126 -14.50 15.00 -0.64
N SER A 127 -13.92 15.53 0.42
CA SER A 127 -12.83 16.50 0.35
C SER A 127 -11.50 15.79 0.52
N VAL A 128 -10.67 15.78 -0.51
CA VAL A 128 -9.43 14.99 -0.56
C VAL A 128 -8.22 15.90 -0.50
N ARG A 129 -7.30 15.59 0.41
CA ARG A 129 -5.98 16.17 0.51
C ARG A 129 -4.92 15.12 0.21
N ARG A 130 -4.00 15.44 -0.70
CA ARG A 130 -2.87 14.57 -1.04
C ARG A 130 -1.64 14.94 -0.23
N ILE A 131 -0.83 13.94 0.08
CA ILE A 131 0.44 14.17 0.76
C ILE A 131 1.32 15.14 -0.05
N GLY A 132 2.01 16.04 0.64
CA GLY A 132 2.85 17.06 -0.01
C GLY A 132 2.07 18.27 -0.58
N SER A 133 0.73 18.27 -0.53
CA SER A 133 -0.11 19.39 -0.94
C SER A 133 -0.83 20.02 0.24
N SER A 134 -0.92 21.35 0.27
CA SER A 134 -1.79 22.06 1.20
C SER A 134 -3.22 22.22 0.67
N GLU A 135 -3.44 21.94 -0.62
CA GLU A 135 -4.76 22.06 -1.25
C GLU A 135 -5.66 20.89 -0.89
N THR A 136 -6.93 21.21 -0.63
CA THR A 136 -8.01 20.24 -0.50
C THR A 136 -8.96 20.41 -1.67
N LYS A 137 -9.25 19.34 -2.38
CA LYS A 137 -10.16 19.35 -3.54
C LYS A 137 -11.37 18.46 -3.27
N THR A 138 -12.54 18.91 -3.64
CA THR A 138 -13.79 18.17 -3.49
C THR A 138 -14.08 17.39 -4.77
N PHE A 139 -14.45 16.12 -4.60
CA PHE A 139 -14.77 15.19 -5.68
C PHE A 139 -16.07 14.46 -5.39
N LYS A 140 -16.75 13.98 -6.43
CA LYS A 140 -17.79 12.97 -6.25
C LYS A 140 -17.14 11.67 -5.79
N LEU A 141 -17.80 10.93 -4.93
CA LEU A 141 -17.26 9.69 -4.37
C LEU A 141 -16.84 8.70 -5.47
N GLU A 142 -17.66 8.52 -6.50
CA GLU A 142 -17.37 7.59 -7.61
C GLU A 142 -16.12 7.95 -8.39
N ASP A 143 -15.90 9.25 -8.65
CA ASP A 143 -14.77 9.75 -9.43
C ASP A 143 -13.45 9.52 -8.69
N ILE A 144 -13.42 9.87 -7.39
CA ILE A 144 -12.20 9.68 -6.60
C ILE A 144 -11.90 8.20 -6.36
N VAL A 145 -12.89 7.37 -6.12
CA VAL A 145 -12.71 5.92 -5.97
C VAL A 145 -12.11 5.32 -7.25
N THR A 146 -12.61 5.74 -8.42
CA THR A 146 -12.09 5.29 -9.71
C THR A 146 -10.64 5.74 -9.91
N SER A 147 -10.31 6.99 -9.57
CA SER A 147 -8.94 7.50 -9.66
C SER A 147 -7.98 6.76 -8.73
N LEU A 148 -8.34 6.65 -7.46
CA LEU A 148 -7.49 5.96 -6.46
C LEU A 148 -7.33 4.47 -6.77
N SER A 149 -8.36 3.83 -7.32
CA SER A 149 -8.30 2.42 -7.72
C SER A 149 -7.30 2.19 -8.87
N LYS A 150 -7.17 3.14 -9.79
CA LYS A 150 -6.13 3.09 -10.83
C LYS A 150 -4.73 3.25 -10.23
N GLU A 151 -4.56 4.22 -9.33
CA GLU A 151 -3.29 4.48 -8.66
C GLU A 151 -2.86 3.34 -7.70
N ALA A 152 -3.83 2.58 -7.18
CA ALA A 152 -3.56 1.43 -6.29
C ALA A 152 -3.01 0.21 -7.04
N LYS A 153 -3.12 0.16 -8.36
CA LYS A 153 -2.57 -0.93 -9.17
C LYS A 153 -1.06 -0.79 -9.31
N SER A 154 -0.37 -1.92 -9.23
CA SER A 154 1.06 -1.96 -9.57
C SER A 154 1.27 -1.54 -11.03
N PRO A 155 2.34 -0.77 -11.35
CA PRO A 155 2.66 -0.41 -12.73
C PRO A 155 3.04 -1.60 -13.61
N ILE A 156 3.25 -2.78 -13.02
CA ILE A 156 3.67 -4.02 -13.69
C ILE A 156 2.50 -5.04 -13.75
N GLY A 157 1.31 -4.63 -13.27
CA GLY A 157 0.16 -5.51 -13.11
C GLY A 157 -0.62 -5.79 -14.36
#